data_6aeb3eaf0dfa5fb6651dcc02abe64fa0
#
_entry.id   6aeb3eaf0dfa5fb6651dcc02abe64fa0
#
_cell.length_a   1.000
_cell.length_b   1.000
_cell.length_c   1.000
_cell.angle_alpha   90.00
_cell.angle_beta   90.00
_cell.angle_gamma   90.00
#
_symmetry.space_group_name_H-M   'P 1'
#
loop_
_entity.id
_entity.type
_entity.pdbx_description
1 polymer ?
#
loop_
_entity_poly.entity_id
_entity_poly.type
_entity_poly.pdbx_seq_one_letter_code
_entity_poly.pdbx_strand_id
1 'polypeptide(L)'
;MARKWWTMVAVCIATFMLLLDITIVNVALPAIERALGASFSDLQWVVDAYALTLATCVLTAGSLADLFGRKKVFVTGIVLFTIASAACGLANDSLFLIIARGVQGLGGAIMFATALALLSQEFHGKERGTAFGIWGATIGAAVAIGPLAGGVLTSWLSWRWIFLINIPIGVVAVSLSLKQLRESSDPEHSELDPTGLVTLTGGLFCLILALIEGNTHGWSSGLILGLFAAAAVLLTLFVVSQALESTTMVDLSLFRRPAFVGAQITAFAISGSMFAMFLYLTLYLQNILGLSPLQTGLRFLPISVVSFFAAPIAGRLIAHVPIRVLLGTGLALNALAMWLMSRVTPSSHWTVLLPGFVIGGVGIGLVNAPLATTAVSTVRQERAGMASGINNTFRQIGIATGIAALGAIFAAKVDPRAFSAHANAAARASFVHGLHDILIVGAVVAACGAVLAVALVRHRDFVASGPARNAA
;
A
#
# COMPACT_ATOMS: atom_id res chain seq x y z
N MET A 1 -31.18 -3.07 0.72
CA MET A 1 -29.85 -3.13 1.36
C MET A 1 -29.72 -1.93 2.30
N ALA A 2 -29.28 -2.09 3.56
CA ALA A 2 -29.12 -0.94 4.45
C ALA A 2 -28.03 0.02 3.90
N ARG A 3 -28.17 1.32 4.11
CA ARG A 3 -27.30 2.38 3.56
C ARG A 3 -25.80 2.13 3.83
N LYS A 4 -25.45 1.63 5.03
CA LYS A 4 -24.07 1.30 5.42
C LYS A 4 -23.38 0.32 4.45
N TRP A 5 -24.12 -0.62 3.88
CA TRP A 5 -23.56 -1.57 2.91
C TRP A 5 -23.29 -0.93 1.55
N TRP A 6 -24.06 0.11 1.18
CA TRP A 6 -23.75 0.90 -0.01
C TRP A 6 -22.50 1.76 0.18
N THR A 7 -22.27 2.29 1.40
CA THR A 7 -20.99 2.93 1.76
C THR A 7 -19.84 1.95 1.60
N MET A 8 -19.99 0.70 2.09
CA MET A 8 -19.02 -0.37 1.88
C MET A 8 -18.72 -0.59 0.40
N VAL A 9 -19.76 -0.74 -0.43
CA VAL A 9 -19.60 -0.97 -1.88
C VAL A 9 -18.86 0.19 -2.53
N ALA A 10 -19.21 1.44 -2.23
CA ALA A 10 -18.54 2.62 -2.79
C ALA A 10 -17.06 2.67 -2.43
N VAL A 11 -16.73 2.45 -1.15
CA VAL A 11 -15.34 2.43 -0.65
C VAL A 11 -14.56 1.26 -1.26
N CYS A 12 -15.15 0.07 -1.35
CA CYS A 12 -14.51 -1.09 -1.96
C CYS A 12 -14.25 -0.89 -3.46
N ILE A 13 -15.18 -0.33 -4.22
CA ILE A 13 -14.99 -0.01 -5.65
C ILE A 13 -13.83 0.97 -5.82
N ALA A 14 -13.78 2.04 -5.03
CA ALA A 14 -12.73 3.03 -5.10
C ALA A 14 -11.35 2.44 -4.70
N THR A 15 -11.30 1.63 -3.63
CA THR A 15 -10.06 0.95 -3.20
C THR A 15 -9.61 -0.09 -4.23
N PHE A 16 -10.54 -0.83 -4.82
CA PHE A 16 -10.25 -1.79 -5.89
C PHE A 16 -9.64 -1.09 -7.11
N MET A 17 -10.25 0.02 -7.57
CA MET A 17 -9.77 0.82 -8.68
C MET A 17 -8.34 1.32 -8.47
N LEU A 18 -8.07 1.89 -7.29
CA LEU A 18 -6.74 2.38 -6.90
C LEU A 18 -5.67 1.28 -6.93
N LEU A 19 -5.95 0.12 -6.32
CA LEU A 19 -4.98 -0.96 -6.21
C LEU A 19 -4.83 -1.76 -7.50
N LEU A 20 -5.90 -1.87 -8.27
CA LEU A 20 -5.85 -2.41 -9.63
C LEU A 20 -4.89 -1.58 -10.47
N ASP A 21 -4.99 -0.25 -10.42
CA ASP A 21 -4.15 0.68 -11.18
C ASP A 21 -2.66 0.50 -10.85
N ILE A 22 -2.30 0.30 -9.58
CA ILE A 22 -0.90 0.04 -9.16
C ILE A 22 -0.33 -1.22 -9.83
N THR A 23 -1.13 -2.26 -9.95
CA THR A 23 -0.65 -3.58 -10.40
C THR A 23 -0.75 -3.77 -11.91
N ILE A 24 -1.75 -3.17 -12.54
CA ILE A 24 -2.04 -3.31 -13.96
C ILE A 24 -0.98 -2.64 -14.84
N VAL A 25 -0.42 -1.49 -14.39
CA VAL A 25 0.57 -0.71 -15.14
C VAL A 25 1.85 -1.49 -15.40
N ASN A 26 2.31 -2.30 -14.43
CA ASN A 26 3.55 -3.07 -14.56
C ASN A 26 3.54 -4.02 -15.78
N VAL A 27 2.39 -4.56 -16.13
CA VAL A 27 2.23 -5.44 -17.30
C VAL A 27 2.29 -4.68 -18.62
N ALA A 28 1.88 -3.40 -18.59
CA ALA A 28 1.80 -2.56 -19.79
C ALA A 28 3.11 -1.82 -20.11
N LEU A 29 4.09 -1.77 -19.19
CA LEU A 29 5.34 -1.02 -19.38
C LEU A 29 6.04 -1.30 -20.73
N PRO A 30 6.20 -2.56 -21.19
CA PRO A 30 6.85 -2.81 -22.49
C PRO A 30 6.04 -2.30 -23.69
N ALA A 31 4.70 -2.20 -23.56
CA ALA A 31 3.85 -1.64 -24.59
C ALA A 31 3.89 -0.11 -24.61
N ILE A 32 3.99 0.52 -23.43
CA ILE A 32 4.20 1.96 -23.26
C ILE A 32 5.55 2.37 -23.87
N GLU A 33 6.63 1.63 -23.56
CA GLU A 33 7.98 1.82 -24.10
C GLU A 33 7.95 1.93 -25.63
N ARG A 34 7.39 0.90 -26.27
CA ARG A 34 7.31 0.83 -27.73
C ARG A 34 6.44 1.92 -28.36
N ALA A 35 5.35 2.30 -27.66
CA ALA A 35 4.39 3.26 -28.20
C ALA A 35 4.83 4.72 -28.05
N LEU A 36 5.53 5.06 -26.96
CA LEU A 36 5.96 6.43 -26.67
C LEU A 36 7.46 6.65 -26.94
N GLY A 37 8.23 5.60 -27.30
CA GLY A 37 9.69 5.68 -27.41
C GLY A 37 10.36 6.01 -26.05
N ALA A 38 9.71 5.60 -24.95
CA ALA A 38 10.13 5.93 -23.60
C ALA A 38 11.45 5.23 -23.23
N SER A 39 12.35 5.94 -22.53
CA SER A 39 13.54 5.35 -21.95
C SER A 39 13.19 4.45 -20.75
N PHE A 40 14.12 3.60 -20.33
CA PHE A 40 13.95 2.80 -19.12
C PHE A 40 13.71 3.68 -17.87
N SER A 41 14.40 4.80 -17.77
CA SER A 41 14.18 5.79 -16.69
C SER A 41 12.76 6.38 -16.73
N ASP A 42 12.23 6.68 -17.92
CA ASP A 42 10.85 7.18 -18.04
C ASP A 42 9.85 6.15 -17.54
N LEU A 43 10.05 4.86 -17.88
CA LEU A 43 9.17 3.78 -17.42
C LEU A 43 9.19 3.60 -15.90
N GLN A 44 10.37 3.74 -15.28
CA GLN A 44 10.47 3.77 -13.82
C GLN A 44 9.67 4.95 -13.27
N TRP A 45 9.85 6.15 -13.80
CA TRP A 45 9.10 7.33 -13.35
C TRP A 45 7.59 7.26 -13.58
N VAL A 46 7.10 6.53 -14.58
CA VAL A 46 5.65 6.24 -14.75
C VAL A 46 5.09 5.51 -13.53
N VAL A 47 5.86 4.64 -12.89
CA VAL A 47 5.46 3.92 -11.66
C VAL A 47 5.75 4.76 -10.42
N ASP A 48 6.94 5.35 -10.35
CA ASP A 48 7.46 6.00 -9.15
C ASP A 48 6.77 7.34 -8.86
N ALA A 49 6.39 8.12 -9.88
CA ALA A 49 5.66 9.36 -9.68
C ALA A 49 4.32 9.15 -8.98
N TYR A 50 3.61 8.10 -9.34
CA TYR A 50 2.38 7.69 -8.67
C TYR A 50 2.64 7.25 -7.22
N ALA A 51 3.59 6.35 -7.02
CA ALA A 51 3.92 5.81 -5.70
C ALA A 51 4.42 6.91 -4.75
N LEU A 52 5.26 7.83 -5.25
CA LEU A 52 5.80 8.95 -4.50
C LEU A 52 4.70 9.89 -4.01
N THR A 53 3.83 10.36 -4.91
CA THR A 53 2.74 11.28 -4.53
C THR A 53 1.70 10.61 -3.64
N LEU A 54 1.36 9.35 -3.89
CA LEU A 54 0.48 8.58 -3.01
C LEU A 54 1.08 8.47 -1.61
N ALA A 55 2.33 8.10 -1.50
CA ALA A 55 2.99 7.87 -0.22
C ALA A 55 3.16 9.14 0.61
N THR A 56 3.50 10.26 -0.04
CA THR A 56 3.77 11.53 0.63
C THR A 56 2.50 12.25 1.07
N CYS A 57 1.43 12.14 0.28
CA CYS A 57 0.21 12.92 0.51
C CYS A 57 -0.86 12.19 1.34
N VAL A 58 -0.71 10.88 1.60
CA VAL A 58 -1.77 10.09 2.24
C VAL A 58 -2.10 10.56 3.67
N LEU A 59 -1.12 10.95 4.47
CA LEU A 59 -1.37 11.44 5.82
C LEU A 59 -2.00 12.83 5.81
N THR A 60 -1.46 13.72 5.00
CA THR A 60 -2.02 15.06 4.77
C THR A 60 -3.47 14.98 4.30
N ALA A 61 -3.78 14.09 3.35
CA ALA A 61 -5.14 13.88 2.88
C ALA A 61 -6.08 13.38 3.99
N GLY A 62 -5.58 12.57 4.93
CA GLY A 62 -6.34 12.12 6.10
C GLY A 62 -6.73 13.28 7.03
N SER A 63 -5.79 14.17 7.35
CA SER A 63 -6.05 15.37 8.15
C SER A 63 -7.01 16.34 7.45
N LEU A 64 -6.80 16.56 6.15
CA LEU A 64 -7.71 17.42 5.37
C LEU A 64 -9.14 16.84 5.32
N ALA A 65 -9.28 15.51 5.32
CA ALA A 65 -10.59 14.86 5.34
C ALA A 65 -11.31 15.03 6.69
N ASP A 66 -10.57 15.00 7.79
CA ASP A 66 -11.14 15.24 9.11
C ASP A 66 -11.58 16.71 9.26
N LEU A 67 -10.87 17.66 8.63
CA LEU A 67 -11.19 19.09 8.63
C LEU A 67 -12.35 19.44 7.67
N PHE A 68 -12.25 19.09 6.39
CA PHE A 68 -13.17 19.56 5.33
C PHE A 68 -14.37 18.64 5.08
N GLY A 69 -14.38 17.46 5.72
CA GLY A 69 -15.41 16.45 5.57
C GLY A 69 -14.95 15.26 4.72
N ARG A 70 -15.13 14.09 5.28
CA ARG A 70 -14.62 12.82 4.73
C ARG A 70 -15.26 12.45 3.40
N LYS A 71 -16.58 12.64 3.26
CA LYS A 71 -17.30 12.41 2.00
C LYS A 71 -16.81 13.33 0.90
N LYS A 72 -16.73 14.63 1.16
CA LYS A 72 -16.30 15.63 0.16
C LYS A 72 -14.90 15.32 -0.32
N VAL A 73 -13.97 15.11 0.62
CA VAL A 73 -12.56 14.83 0.31
C VAL A 73 -12.43 13.50 -0.45
N PHE A 74 -13.14 12.44 -0.04
CA PHE A 74 -13.16 11.15 -0.73
C PHE A 74 -13.66 11.27 -2.18
N VAL A 75 -14.78 11.97 -2.40
CA VAL A 75 -15.32 12.18 -3.75
C VAL A 75 -14.37 12.99 -4.61
N THR A 76 -13.75 14.04 -4.05
CA THR A 76 -12.70 14.82 -4.75
C THR A 76 -11.54 13.93 -5.16
N GLY A 77 -11.10 13.01 -4.28
CA GLY A 77 -10.07 12.03 -4.59
C GLY A 77 -10.44 11.11 -5.77
N ILE A 78 -11.67 10.58 -5.80
CA ILE A 78 -12.14 9.73 -6.91
C ILE A 78 -12.18 10.54 -8.21
N VAL A 79 -12.70 11.75 -8.19
CA VAL A 79 -12.79 12.62 -9.37
C VAL A 79 -11.40 12.95 -9.91
N LEU A 80 -10.48 13.38 -9.03
CA LEU A 80 -9.10 13.70 -9.39
C LEU A 80 -8.40 12.47 -9.98
N PHE A 81 -8.52 11.31 -9.34
CA PHE A 81 -7.96 10.04 -9.82
C PHE A 81 -8.50 9.67 -11.21
N THR A 82 -9.81 9.80 -11.41
CA THR A 82 -10.46 9.44 -12.66
C THR A 82 -10.06 10.37 -13.82
N ILE A 83 -9.99 11.68 -13.55
CA ILE A 83 -9.54 12.68 -14.55
C ILE A 83 -8.05 12.44 -14.90
N ALA A 84 -7.20 12.25 -13.89
CA ALA A 84 -5.79 11.98 -14.11
C ALA A 84 -5.58 10.65 -14.85
N SER A 85 -6.39 9.62 -14.56
CA SER A 85 -6.38 8.35 -15.30
C SER A 85 -6.79 8.55 -16.76
N ALA A 86 -7.78 9.36 -17.06
CA ALA A 86 -8.14 9.73 -18.43
C ALA A 86 -6.96 10.44 -19.13
N ALA A 87 -6.28 11.35 -18.45
CA ALA A 87 -5.08 12.03 -18.96
C ALA A 87 -3.96 11.02 -19.26
N CYS A 88 -3.70 10.04 -18.37
CA CYS A 88 -2.75 8.96 -18.63
C CYS A 88 -3.10 8.17 -19.88
N GLY A 89 -4.37 7.82 -20.07
CA GLY A 89 -4.84 7.10 -21.26
C GLY A 89 -4.73 7.89 -22.58
N LEU A 90 -4.69 9.21 -22.49
CA LEU A 90 -4.55 10.14 -23.63
C LEU A 90 -3.12 10.61 -23.85
N ALA A 91 -2.15 10.16 -23.08
CA ALA A 91 -0.76 10.59 -23.16
C ALA A 91 -0.13 10.26 -24.52
N ASN A 92 0.59 11.23 -25.08
CA ASN A 92 1.31 11.11 -26.35
C ASN A 92 2.85 11.12 -26.19
N ASP A 93 3.33 11.43 -25.00
CA ASP A 93 4.74 11.40 -24.62
C ASP A 93 4.91 10.91 -23.17
N SER A 94 6.13 10.51 -22.80
CA SER A 94 6.44 9.94 -21.51
C SER A 94 6.34 10.97 -20.37
N LEU A 95 6.76 12.21 -20.61
CA LEU A 95 6.73 13.26 -19.58
C LEU A 95 5.30 13.59 -19.16
N PHE A 96 4.40 13.76 -20.13
CA PHE A 96 2.99 13.98 -19.84
C PHE A 96 2.38 12.82 -19.04
N LEU A 97 2.72 11.57 -19.43
CA LEU A 97 2.27 10.38 -18.71
C LEU A 97 2.78 10.39 -17.25
N ILE A 98 4.05 10.70 -17.01
CA ILE A 98 4.66 10.77 -15.68
C ILE A 98 3.97 11.83 -14.82
N ILE A 99 3.73 13.04 -15.35
CA ILE A 99 3.03 14.11 -14.62
C ILE A 99 1.60 13.68 -14.29
N ALA A 100 0.88 13.11 -15.24
CA ALA A 100 -0.49 12.63 -15.04
C ALA A 100 -0.53 11.50 -13.99
N ARG A 101 0.48 10.62 -13.94
CA ARG A 101 0.66 9.60 -12.89
C ARG A 101 0.87 10.23 -11.52
N GLY A 102 1.68 11.28 -11.42
CA GLY A 102 1.84 12.01 -10.15
C GLY A 102 0.51 12.59 -9.65
N VAL A 103 -0.28 13.21 -10.52
CA VAL A 103 -1.62 13.72 -10.16
C VAL A 103 -2.59 12.59 -9.80
N GLN A 104 -2.52 11.46 -10.50
CA GLN A 104 -3.33 10.28 -10.21
C GLN A 104 -2.98 9.70 -8.83
N GLY A 105 -1.69 9.66 -8.47
CA GLY A 105 -1.23 9.23 -7.14
C GLY A 105 -1.75 10.12 -6.01
N LEU A 106 -1.86 11.45 -6.23
CA LEU A 106 -2.50 12.36 -5.28
C LEU A 106 -3.98 12.01 -5.07
N GLY A 107 -4.73 11.76 -6.15
CA GLY A 107 -6.11 11.26 -6.07
C GLY A 107 -6.22 9.97 -5.29
N GLY A 108 -5.28 9.04 -5.54
CA GLY A 108 -5.14 7.78 -4.82
C GLY A 108 -4.88 7.96 -3.33
N ALA A 109 -4.00 8.89 -2.94
CA ALA A 109 -3.70 9.21 -1.56
C ALA A 109 -4.96 9.67 -0.80
N ILE A 110 -5.73 10.55 -1.41
CA ILE A 110 -6.99 11.07 -0.85
C ILE A 110 -8.00 9.95 -0.64
N MET A 111 -8.19 9.08 -1.63
CA MET A 111 -9.11 7.95 -1.54
C MET A 111 -8.69 6.96 -0.45
N PHE A 112 -7.41 6.64 -0.38
CA PHE A 112 -6.88 5.63 0.53
C PHE A 112 -6.90 6.09 1.99
N ALA A 113 -6.57 7.36 2.24
CA ALA A 113 -6.63 7.97 3.56
C ALA A 113 -8.04 7.97 4.15
N THR A 114 -9.04 8.27 3.32
CA THR A 114 -10.44 8.43 3.76
C THR A 114 -11.21 7.10 3.85
N ALA A 115 -10.76 6.05 3.15
CA ALA A 115 -11.45 4.77 3.06
C ALA A 115 -11.80 4.15 4.44
N LEU A 116 -10.79 3.99 5.30
CA LEU A 116 -10.99 3.40 6.63
C LEU A 116 -11.80 4.31 7.56
N ALA A 117 -11.65 5.62 7.44
CA ALA A 117 -12.42 6.59 8.22
C ALA A 117 -13.92 6.50 7.91
N LEU A 118 -14.28 6.44 6.62
CA LEU A 118 -15.67 6.29 6.17
C LEU A 118 -16.27 4.95 6.62
N LEU A 119 -15.53 3.86 6.53
CA LEU A 119 -15.99 2.56 7.02
C LEU A 119 -16.14 2.54 8.54
N SER A 120 -15.20 3.16 9.29
CA SER A 120 -15.25 3.22 10.74
C SER A 120 -16.43 4.03 11.27
N GLN A 121 -16.92 4.99 10.49
CA GLN A 121 -18.08 5.82 10.82
C GLN A 121 -19.41 5.05 10.70
N GLU A 122 -19.52 4.16 9.72
CA GLU A 122 -20.78 3.44 9.44
C GLU A 122 -20.87 2.08 10.15
N PHE A 123 -19.74 1.48 10.49
CA PHE A 123 -19.67 0.16 11.09
C PHE A 123 -19.07 0.17 12.50
N HIS A 124 -19.82 -0.36 13.47
CA HIS A 124 -19.46 -0.39 14.89
C HIS A 124 -19.48 -1.81 15.45
N GLY A 125 -18.79 -2.01 16.58
CA GLY A 125 -18.79 -3.29 17.28
C GLY A 125 -18.33 -4.46 16.39
N LYS A 126 -19.06 -5.56 16.41
CA LYS A 126 -18.73 -6.79 15.64
C LYS A 126 -18.80 -6.60 14.13
N GLU A 127 -19.69 -5.72 13.63
CA GLU A 127 -19.81 -5.46 12.20
C GLU A 127 -18.59 -4.76 11.61
N ARG A 128 -17.85 -3.98 12.42
CA ARG A 128 -16.62 -3.29 12.00
C ARG A 128 -15.54 -4.27 11.54
N GLY A 129 -15.34 -5.38 12.27
CA GLY A 129 -14.42 -6.43 11.88
C GLY A 129 -14.79 -7.06 10.53
N THR A 130 -16.08 -7.32 10.30
CA THR A 130 -16.58 -7.83 9.03
C THR A 130 -16.36 -6.83 7.90
N ALA A 131 -16.63 -5.55 8.13
CA ALA A 131 -16.43 -4.50 7.15
C ALA A 131 -14.97 -4.37 6.72
N PHE A 132 -14.06 -4.35 7.69
CA PHE A 132 -12.62 -4.28 7.41
C PHE A 132 -12.08 -5.57 6.78
N GLY A 133 -12.70 -6.73 7.10
CA GLY A 133 -12.42 -7.99 6.43
C GLY A 133 -12.79 -7.97 4.94
N ILE A 134 -13.96 -7.44 4.59
CA ILE A 134 -14.38 -7.28 3.18
C ILE A 134 -13.47 -6.29 2.45
N TRP A 135 -13.13 -5.17 3.10
CA TRP A 135 -12.18 -4.19 2.54
C TRP A 135 -10.80 -4.81 2.32
N GLY A 136 -10.29 -5.60 3.27
CA GLY A 136 -9.03 -6.35 3.12
C GLY A 136 -9.08 -7.38 1.99
N ALA A 137 -10.21 -8.07 1.81
CA ALA A 137 -10.43 -8.98 0.69
C ALA A 137 -10.42 -8.23 -0.67
N THR A 138 -10.99 -7.02 -0.72
CA THR A 138 -10.96 -6.16 -1.91
C THR A 138 -9.52 -5.81 -2.31
N ILE A 139 -8.65 -5.53 -1.33
CA ILE A 139 -7.20 -5.30 -1.57
C ILE A 139 -6.58 -6.53 -2.24
N GLY A 140 -6.81 -7.72 -1.66
CA GLY A 140 -6.28 -8.98 -2.23
C GLY A 140 -6.79 -9.26 -3.64
N ALA A 141 -8.09 -9.02 -3.89
CA ALA A 141 -8.69 -9.21 -5.22
C ALA A 141 -8.10 -8.26 -6.26
N ALA A 142 -7.89 -6.99 -5.92
CA ALA A 142 -7.32 -5.99 -6.83
C ALA A 142 -5.89 -6.37 -7.25
N VAL A 143 -5.07 -6.78 -6.28
CA VAL A 143 -3.69 -7.22 -6.55
C VAL A 143 -3.65 -8.47 -7.43
N ALA A 144 -4.59 -9.40 -7.25
CA ALA A 144 -4.68 -10.63 -8.05
C ALA A 144 -5.13 -10.37 -9.49
N ILE A 145 -6.16 -9.54 -9.65
CA ILE A 145 -6.81 -9.30 -10.94
C ILE A 145 -5.94 -8.38 -11.82
N GLY A 146 -5.13 -7.50 -11.22
CA GLY A 146 -4.34 -6.51 -11.94
C GLY A 146 -3.50 -7.07 -13.09
N PRO A 147 -2.60 -8.02 -12.87
CA PRO A 147 -1.79 -8.60 -13.95
C PRO A 147 -2.63 -9.29 -15.03
N LEU A 148 -3.74 -9.93 -14.67
CA LEU A 148 -4.65 -10.56 -15.63
C LEU A 148 -5.37 -9.53 -16.50
N ALA A 149 -5.97 -8.52 -15.87
CA ALA A 149 -6.65 -7.43 -16.55
C ALA A 149 -5.68 -6.65 -17.45
N GLY A 150 -4.47 -6.37 -16.93
CA GLY A 150 -3.40 -5.71 -17.68
C GLY A 150 -2.99 -6.48 -18.92
N GLY A 151 -2.79 -7.79 -18.79
CA GLY A 151 -2.45 -8.67 -19.90
C GLY A 151 -3.54 -8.70 -20.97
N VAL A 152 -4.80 -8.83 -20.58
CA VAL A 152 -5.95 -8.85 -21.50
C VAL A 152 -6.10 -7.49 -22.22
N LEU A 153 -6.16 -6.40 -21.47
CA LEU A 153 -6.37 -5.07 -22.03
C LEU A 153 -5.23 -4.65 -22.96
N THR A 154 -4.00 -4.90 -22.57
CA THR A 154 -2.82 -4.54 -23.37
C THR A 154 -2.70 -5.40 -24.62
N SER A 155 -3.05 -6.69 -24.56
CA SER A 155 -2.91 -7.60 -25.68
C SER A 155 -4.03 -7.45 -26.72
N TRP A 156 -5.28 -7.21 -26.29
CA TRP A 156 -6.46 -7.23 -27.17
C TRP A 156 -6.91 -5.84 -27.61
N LEU A 157 -6.59 -4.81 -26.82
CA LEU A 157 -7.00 -3.43 -27.14
C LEU A 157 -5.75 -2.53 -27.31
N SER A 158 -5.32 -1.89 -26.23
CA SER A 158 -4.15 -1.02 -26.18
C SER A 158 -3.74 -0.82 -24.71
N TRP A 159 -2.47 -0.51 -24.45
CA TRP A 159 -1.99 -0.11 -23.14
C TRP A 159 -2.80 1.07 -22.55
N ARG A 160 -3.35 1.94 -23.35
CA ARG A 160 -4.17 3.07 -22.92
C ARG A 160 -5.41 2.64 -22.14
N TRP A 161 -5.96 1.47 -22.44
CA TRP A 161 -7.16 0.96 -21.78
C TRP A 161 -6.95 0.56 -20.32
N ILE A 162 -5.69 0.33 -19.89
CA ILE A 162 -5.42 0.09 -18.46
C ILE A 162 -5.79 1.31 -17.60
N PHE A 163 -5.70 2.52 -18.17
CA PHE A 163 -6.09 3.79 -17.56
C PHE A 163 -7.56 4.12 -17.83
N LEU A 164 -8.01 3.97 -19.07
CA LEU A 164 -9.37 4.35 -19.48
C LEU A 164 -10.46 3.51 -18.80
N ILE A 165 -10.16 2.28 -18.37
CA ILE A 165 -11.08 1.43 -17.60
C ILE A 165 -11.48 2.05 -16.27
N ASN A 166 -10.65 2.91 -15.71
CA ASN A 166 -10.95 3.62 -14.46
C ASN A 166 -12.05 4.69 -14.63
N ILE A 167 -12.35 5.14 -15.85
CA ILE A 167 -13.37 6.16 -16.09
C ILE A 167 -14.76 5.63 -15.72
N PRO A 168 -15.27 4.54 -16.32
CA PRO A 168 -16.59 4.02 -15.93
C PRO A 168 -16.66 3.59 -14.46
N ILE A 169 -15.58 3.02 -13.92
CA ILE A 169 -15.53 2.63 -12.51
C ILE A 169 -15.61 3.88 -11.62
N GLY A 170 -14.86 4.94 -11.94
CA GLY A 170 -14.86 6.20 -11.21
C GLY A 170 -16.21 6.90 -11.25
N VAL A 171 -16.89 6.93 -12.40
CA VAL A 171 -18.26 7.49 -12.52
C VAL A 171 -19.23 6.75 -11.60
N VAL A 172 -19.18 5.43 -11.56
CA VAL A 172 -19.99 4.61 -10.65
C VAL A 172 -19.64 4.91 -9.19
N ALA A 173 -18.34 4.95 -8.85
CA ALA A 173 -17.88 5.22 -7.50
C ALA A 173 -18.29 6.61 -7.00
N VAL A 174 -18.16 7.66 -7.84
CA VAL A 174 -18.63 9.04 -7.53
C VAL A 174 -20.14 9.05 -7.31
N SER A 175 -20.89 8.45 -8.23
CA SER A 175 -22.37 8.44 -8.17
C SER A 175 -22.88 7.75 -6.91
N LEU A 176 -22.30 6.61 -6.55
CA LEU A 176 -22.62 5.89 -5.32
C LEU A 176 -22.22 6.70 -4.07
N SER A 177 -21.01 7.30 -4.08
CA SER A 177 -20.52 8.09 -2.97
C SER A 177 -21.39 9.32 -2.69
N LEU A 178 -21.78 10.06 -3.73
CA LEU A 178 -22.64 11.22 -3.60
C LEU A 178 -24.01 10.87 -3.02
N LYS A 179 -24.61 9.74 -3.45
CA LYS A 179 -25.96 9.32 -3.04
C LYS A 179 -25.98 8.64 -1.67
N GLN A 180 -24.96 7.89 -1.31
CA GLN A 180 -25.02 6.96 -0.18
C GLN A 180 -24.17 7.38 1.04
N LEU A 181 -23.03 8.05 0.84
CA LEU A 181 -22.17 8.45 1.94
C LEU A 181 -22.79 9.61 2.73
N ARG A 182 -22.61 9.57 4.05
CA ARG A 182 -22.90 10.70 4.94
C ARG A 182 -21.66 11.55 5.12
N GLU A 183 -21.86 12.86 5.21
CA GLU A 183 -20.77 13.76 5.56
C GLU A 183 -20.42 13.61 7.03
N SER A 184 -19.13 13.70 7.33
CA SER A 184 -18.61 13.79 8.69
C SER A 184 -17.26 14.50 8.70
N SER A 185 -17.03 15.27 9.74
CA SER A 185 -15.78 15.97 10.01
C SER A 185 -15.46 15.86 11.49
N ASP A 186 -14.26 16.27 11.90
CA ASP A 186 -13.91 16.39 13.31
C ASP A 186 -14.31 17.79 13.79
N PRO A 187 -15.26 17.94 14.72
CA PRO A 187 -15.68 19.25 15.21
C PRO A 187 -14.60 19.99 16.00
N GLU A 188 -13.64 19.27 16.56
CA GLU A 188 -12.52 19.85 17.31
C GLU A 188 -11.35 20.28 16.41
N HIS A 189 -11.36 19.87 15.15
CA HIS A 189 -10.34 20.23 14.16
C HIS A 189 -10.85 21.39 13.29
N SER A 190 -10.67 22.62 13.78
CA SER A 190 -11.24 23.82 13.16
C SER A 190 -10.26 24.61 12.30
N GLU A 191 -8.96 24.35 12.41
CA GLU A 191 -7.91 25.14 11.73
C GLU A 191 -6.95 24.25 10.96
N LEU A 192 -6.47 24.77 9.82
CA LEU A 192 -5.42 24.15 9.02
C LEU A 192 -4.08 24.36 9.72
N ASP A 193 -3.24 23.34 9.73
CA ASP A 193 -1.83 23.41 10.14
C ASP A 193 -0.93 23.48 8.88
N PRO A 194 -0.64 24.67 8.32
CA PRO A 194 0.17 24.78 7.11
C PRO A 194 1.62 24.37 7.34
N THR A 195 2.15 24.63 8.53
CA THR A 195 3.52 24.27 8.92
C THR A 195 3.68 22.75 8.94
N GLY A 196 2.78 22.07 9.63
CA GLY A 196 2.75 20.61 9.67
C GLY A 196 2.56 19.99 8.30
N LEU A 197 1.65 20.54 7.48
CA LEU A 197 1.38 20.08 6.13
C LEU A 197 2.63 20.15 5.23
N VAL A 198 3.31 21.31 5.19
CA VAL A 198 4.48 21.52 4.33
C VAL A 198 5.66 20.69 4.82
N THR A 199 5.94 20.72 6.13
CA THR A 199 7.11 20.01 6.68
C THR A 199 6.97 18.49 6.62
N LEU A 200 5.78 17.96 6.88
CA LEU A 200 5.52 16.53 6.77
C LEU A 200 5.58 16.05 5.32
N THR A 201 4.80 16.70 4.43
CA THR A 201 4.73 16.28 3.03
C THR A 201 6.08 16.44 2.35
N GLY A 202 6.79 17.55 2.57
CA GLY A 202 8.14 17.77 2.05
C GLY A 202 9.16 16.79 2.62
N GLY A 203 9.10 16.51 3.93
CA GLY A 203 9.99 15.55 4.58
C GLY A 203 9.78 14.12 4.09
N LEU A 204 8.53 13.68 3.95
CA LEU A 204 8.20 12.38 3.37
C LEU A 204 8.57 12.31 1.88
N PHE A 205 8.36 13.39 1.13
CA PHE A 205 8.77 13.44 -0.28
C PHE A 205 10.28 13.23 -0.42
N CYS A 206 11.09 13.98 0.32
CA CYS A 206 12.54 13.82 0.30
C CYS A 206 12.97 12.42 0.74
N LEU A 207 12.37 11.87 1.81
CA LEU A 207 12.67 10.55 2.31
C LEU A 207 12.39 9.46 1.26
N ILE A 208 11.18 9.45 0.71
CA ILE A 208 10.74 8.43 -0.23
C ILE A 208 11.47 8.55 -1.56
N LEU A 209 11.71 9.78 -2.03
CA LEU A 209 12.52 10.03 -3.23
C LEU A 209 13.95 9.52 -3.05
N ALA A 210 14.58 9.77 -1.88
CA ALA A 210 15.91 9.24 -1.57
C ALA A 210 15.93 7.70 -1.60
N LEU A 211 14.88 7.05 -1.10
CA LEU A 211 14.75 5.59 -1.11
C LEU A 211 14.56 5.05 -2.55
N ILE A 212 13.75 5.70 -3.37
CA ILE A 212 13.51 5.30 -4.78
C ILE A 212 14.81 5.43 -5.58
N GLU A 213 15.47 6.60 -5.50
CA GLU A 213 16.62 6.95 -6.34
C GLU A 213 17.96 6.44 -5.77
N GLY A 214 17.98 5.94 -4.55
CA GLY A 214 19.21 5.53 -3.85
C GLY A 214 20.01 4.45 -4.59
N ASN A 215 19.34 3.47 -5.19
CA ASN A 215 19.99 2.42 -5.97
C ASN A 215 20.48 2.91 -7.35
N THR A 216 19.82 3.90 -7.93
CA THR A 216 20.14 4.46 -9.27
C THR A 216 21.31 5.44 -9.19
N HIS A 217 21.26 6.38 -8.24
CA HIS A 217 22.27 7.45 -8.10
C HIS A 217 23.41 7.08 -7.15
N GLY A 218 23.27 5.97 -6.40
CA GLY A 218 24.23 5.55 -5.37
C GLY A 218 23.95 6.21 -4.00
N TRP A 219 23.92 5.38 -2.96
CA TRP A 219 23.58 5.76 -1.59
C TRP A 219 24.48 6.83 -0.98
N SER A 220 25.74 6.97 -1.45
CA SER A 220 26.71 7.95 -1.00
C SER A 220 26.75 9.21 -1.87
N SER A 221 25.91 9.34 -2.88
CA SER A 221 25.89 10.54 -3.74
C SER A 221 25.41 11.78 -2.97
N GLY A 222 25.90 12.96 -3.36
CA GLY A 222 25.50 14.23 -2.73
C GLY A 222 24.01 14.48 -2.84
N LEU A 223 23.34 14.03 -3.92
CA LEU A 223 21.90 14.12 -4.11
C LEU A 223 21.15 13.31 -3.03
N ILE A 224 21.49 12.04 -2.87
CA ILE A 224 20.80 11.13 -1.94
C ILE A 224 21.06 11.55 -0.48
N LEU A 225 22.30 11.89 -0.14
CA LEU A 225 22.63 12.41 1.20
C LEU A 225 21.93 13.76 1.47
N GLY A 226 21.84 14.64 0.47
CA GLY A 226 21.10 15.89 0.56
C GLY A 226 19.59 15.68 0.78
N LEU A 227 18.98 14.71 0.09
CA LEU A 227 17.58 14.34 0.28
C LEU A 227 17.33 13.76 1.68
N PHE A 228 18.21 12.87 2.19
CA PHE A 228 18.10 12.36 3.56
C PHE A 228 18.28 13.48 4.60
N ALA A 229 19.22 14.40 4.40
CA ALA A 229 19.39 15.54 5.28
C ALA A 229 18.16 16.46 5.27
N ALA A 230 17.63 16.78 4.09
CA ALA A 230 16.39 17.54 3.96
C ALA A 230 15.19 16.84 4.62
N ALA A 231 15.06 15.54 4.43
CA ALA A 231 14.03 14.74 5.09
C ALA A 231 14.17 14.79 6.62
N ALA A 232 15.38 14.60 7.14
CA ALA A 232 15.65 14.67 8.58
C ALA A 232 15.32 16.04 9.16
N VAL A 233 15.71 17.13 8.50
CA VAL A 233 15.40 18.51 8.92
C VAL A 233 13.90 18.77 8.90
N LEU A 234 13.22 18.47 7.78
CA LEU A 234 11.79 18.74 7.62
C LEU A 234 10.94 17.90 8.58
N LEU A 235 11.25 16.61 8.76
CA LEU A 235 10.52 15.75 9.71
C LEU A 235 10.80 16.15 11.17
N THR A 236 12.00 16.64 11.49
CA THR A 236 12.29 17.20 12.82
C THR A 236 11.50 18.48 13.04
N LEU A 237 11.47 19.39 12.07
CA LEU A 237 10.65 20.61 12.13
C LEU A 237 9.17 20.26 12.30
N PHE A 238 8.68 19.25 11.58
CA PHE A 238 7.31 18.73 11.76
C PHE A 238 7.07 18.31 13.20
N VAL A 239 7.91 17.45 13.78
CA VAL A 239 7.73 16.98 15.17
C VAL A 239 7.79 18.13 16.16
N VAL A 240 8.68 19.10 15.95
CA VAL A 240 8.80 20.29 16.80
C VAL A 240 7.56 21.18 16.68
N SER A 241 7.06 21.43 15.47
CA SER A 241 5.83 22.24 15.30
C SER A 241 4.63 21.55 15.97
N GLN A 242 4.47 20.23 15.78
CA GLN A 242 3.38 19.48 16.44
C GLN A 242 3.49 19.43 17.97
N ALA A 243 4.68 19.66 18.53
CA ALA A 243 4.89 19.71 19.98
C ALA A 243 4.66 21.12 20.57
N LEU A 244 4.80 22.17 19.76
CA LEU A 244 4.74 23.57 20.22
C LEU A 244 3.44 24.28 19.85
N GLU A 245 2.81 23.90 18.73
CA GLU A 245 1.58 24.55 18.24
C GLU A 245 0.33 23.99 18.94
N SER A 246 -0.67 24.84 19.11
CA SER A 246 -1.98 24.46 19.69
C SER A 246 -2.87 23.73 18.69
N THR A 247 -2.72 24.06 17.41
CA THR A 247 -3.44 23.42 16.29
C THR A 247 -2.53 22.40 15.62
N THR A 248 -2.72 21.13 15.95
CA THR A 248 -1.85 20.05 15.47
C THR A 248 -2.54 19.15 14.49
N MET A 249 -1.87 18.87 13.36
CA MET A 249 -2.33 17.90 12.36
C MET A 249 -2.25 16.46 12.87
N VAL A 250 -1.26 16.16 13.70
CA VAL A 250 -1.01 14.83 14.28
C VAL A 250 -0.89 14.92 15.80
N ASP A 251 -1.69 14.11 16.48
CA ASP A 251 -1.56 13.96 17.93
C ASP A 251 -0.38 13.04 18.28
N LEU A 252 0.77 13.65 18.59
CA LEU A 252 1.99 12.91 18.96
C LEU A 252 1.81 12.05 20.23
N SER A 253 0.80 12.32 21.06
CA SER A 253 0.52 11.52 22.27
C SER A 253 0.12 10.08 21.91
N LEU A 254 -0.37 9.84 20.70
CA LEU A 254 -0.72 8.52 20.21
C LEU A 254 0.50 7.58 20.13
N PHE A 255 1.68 8.11 19.85
CA PHE A 255 2.92 7.34 19.83
C PHE A 255 3.39 6.90 21.23
N ARG A 256 2.78 7.42 22.31
CA ARG A 256 2.95 6.90 23.67
C ARG A 256 2.08 5.68 23.93
N ARG A 257 1.10 5.37 23.08
CA ARG A 257 0.22 4.19 23.21
C ARG A 257 0.86 2.99 22.50
N PRO A 258 1.27 1.94 23.22
CA PRO A 258 1.96 0.80 22.63
C PRO A 258 1.18 0.14 21.48
N ALA A 259 -0.15 0.02 21.61
CA ALA A 259 -0.97 -0.59 20.53
C ALA A 259 -0.97 0.24 19.25
N PHE A 260 -0.94 1.59 19.34
CA PHE A 260 -0.84 2.45 18.17
C PHE A 260 0.52 2.25 17.46
N VAL A 261 1.61 2.28 18.23
CA VAL A 261 2.97 2.04 17.69
C VAL A 261 3.07 0.63 17.08
N GLY A 262 2.53 -0.38 17.76
CA GLY A 262 2.49 -1.76 17.26
C GLY A 262 1.76 -1.90 15.94
N ALA A 263 0.67 -1.12 15.72
CA ALA A 263 -0.01 -1.07 14.43
C ALA A 263 0.88 -0.48 13.33
N GLN A 264 1.63 0.61 13.62
CA GLN A 264 2.51 1.22 12.61
C GLN A 264 3.68 0.29 12.26
N ILE A 265 4.30 -0.35 13.24
CA ILE A 265 5.35 -1.35 13.02
C ILE A 265 4.81 -2.53 12.19
N THR A 266 3.61 -3.01 12.48
CA THR A 266 2.97 -4.07 11.69
C THR A 266 2.74 -3.63 10.24
N ALA A 267 2.25 -2.40 10.03
CA ALA A 267 2.03 -1.82 8.71
C ALA A 267 3.33 -1.74 7.91
N PHE A 268 4.41 -1.25 8.53
CA PHE A 268 5.74 -1.18 7.96
C PHE A 268 6.28 -2.59 7.62
N ALA A 269 6.25 -3.52 8.57
CA ALA A 269 6.84 -4.84 8.41
C ALA A 269 6.15 -5.68 7.33
N ILE A 270 4.80 -5.72 7.32
CA ILE A 270 4.05 -6.46 6.29
C ILE A 270 4.28 -5.89 4.90
N SER A 271 4.30 -4.56 4.78
CA SER A 271 4.43 -3.90 3.49
C SER A 271 5.87 -3.98 2.96
N GLY A 272 6.86 -3.73 3.79
CA GLY A 272 8.27 -3.76 3.40
C GLY A 272 8.76 -5.16 3.03
N SER A 273 8.31 -6.18 3.75
CA SER A 273 8.67 -7.56 3.42
C SER A 273 7.97 -8.05 2.14
N MET A 274 6.67 -7.77 2.00
CA MET A 274 5.82 -8.41 1.01
C MET A 274 5.89 -7.79 -0.38
N PHE A 275 5.88 -6.45 -0.47
CA PHE A 275 5.88 -5.79 -1.80
C PHE A 275 7.21 -6.00 -2.53
N ALA A 276 8.34 -5.95 -1.81
CA ALA A 276 9.62 -6.31 -2.39
C ALA A 276 9.65 -7.77 -2.86
N MET A 277 9.11 -8.70 -2.06
CA MET A 277 8.95 -10.11 -2.45
C MET A 277 8.20 -10.26 -3.77
N PHE A 278 7.06 -9.59 -3.95
CA PHE A 278 6.28 -9.67 -5.20
C PHE A 278 7.08 -9.21 -6.41
N LEU A 279 7.85 -8.13 -6.28
CA LEU A 279 8.69 -7.62 -7.37
C LEU A 279 9.70 -8.69 -7.80
N TYR A 280 10.51 -9.20 -6.87
CA TYR A 280 11.60 -10.12 -7.20
C TYR A 280 11.13 -11.52 -7.60
N LEU A 281 10.01 -12.00 -7.05
CA LEU A 281 9.38 -13.24 -7.52
C LEU A 281 8.80 -13.08 -8.93
N THR A 282 8.29 -11.90 -9.28
CA THR A 282 7.87 -11.61 -10.66
C THR A 282 9.04 -11.73 -11.61
N LEU A 283 10.18 -11.10 -11.27
CA LEU A 283 11.42 -11.20 -12.06
C LEU A 283 11.92 -12.65 -12.17
N TYR A 284 11.86 -13.41 -11.09
CA TYR A 284 12.22 -14.84 -11.09
C TYR A 284 11.33 -15.65 -12.06
N LEU A 285 10.01 -15.48 -11.97
CA LEU A 285 9.06 -16.19 -12.81
C LEU A 285 9.21 -15.84 -14.29
N GLN A 286 9.48 -14.56 -14.60
CA GLN A 286 9.62 -14.09 -16.00
C GLN A 286 11.01 -14.33 -16.56
N ASN A 287 12.07 -13.94 -15.86
CA ASN A 287 13.44 -13.96 -16.42
C ASN A 287 14.13 -15.32 -16.24
N ILE A 288 13.86 -16.03 -15.12
CA ILE A 288 14.52 -17.32 -14.85
C ILE A 288 13.68 -18.49 -15.38
N LEU A 289 12.35 -18.48 -15.13
CA LEU A 289 11.46 -19.55 -15.60
C LEU A 289 10.88 -19.28 -16.99
N GLY A 290 11.08 -18.09 -17.58
CA GLY A 290 10.63 -17.76 -18.92
C GLY A 290 9.11 -17.65 -19.09
N LEU A 291 8.38 -17.39 -18.00
CA LEU A 291 6.91 -17.27 -18.03
C LEU A 291 6.49 -15.93 -18.61
N SER A 292 5.41 -15.92 -19.40
CA SER A 292 4.80 -14.67 -19.85
C SER A 292 4.20 -13.89 -18.68
N PRO A 293 3.99 -12.56 -18.81
CA PRO A 293 3.33 -11.76 -17.78
C PRO A 293 1.98 -12.34 -17.32
N LEU A 294 1.16 -12.82 -18.27
CA LEU A 294 -0.11 -13.46 -17.97
C LEU A 294 0.07 -14.76 -17.17
N GLN A 295 1.02 -15.61 -17.58
CA GLN A 295 1.33 -16.84 -16.84
C GLN A 295 1.84 -16.54 -15.45
N THR A 296 2.68 -15.50 -15.28
CA THR A 296 3.16 -15.04 -13.96
C THR A 296 2.00 -14.60 -13.07
N GLY A 297 1.09 -13.79 -13.60
CA GLY A 297 -0.13 -13.38 -12.88
C GLY A 297 -0.97 -14.56 -12.41
N LEU A 298 -1.15 -15.58 -13.28
CA LEU A 298 -1.87 -16.81 -12.93
C LEU A 298 -1.19 -17.60 -11.80
N ARG A 299 0.16 -17.56 -11.70
CA ARG A 299 0.91 -18.22 -10.62
C ARG A 299 0.78 -17.51 -9.27
N PHE A 300 0.49 -16.20 -9.27
CA PHE A 300 0.19 -15.45 -8.04
C PHE A 300 -1.27 -15.61 -7.56
N LEU A 301 -2.18 -16.17 -8.37
CA LEU A 301 -3.57 -16.38 -7.94
C LEU A 301 -3.71 -17.12 -6.60
N PRO A 302 -2.95 -18.19 -6.28
CA PRO A 302 -3.10 -18.90 -5.02
C PRO A 302 -2.95 -17.99 -3.79
N ILE A 303 -1.95 -17.11 -3.74
CA ILE A 303 -1.76 -16.20 -2.61
C ILE A 303 -2.92 -15.21 -2.48
N SER A 304 -3.41 -14.70 -3.59
CA SER A 304 -4.48 -13.71 -3.63
C SER A 304 -5.84 -14.32 -3.30
N VAL A 305 -6.17 -15.49 -3.86
CA VAL A 305 -7.41 -16.21 -3.57
C VAL A 305 -7.48 -16.61 -2.10
N VAL A 306 -6.38 -17.15 -1.55
CA VAL A 306 -6.32 -17.51 -0.14
C VAL A 306 -6.46 -16.28 0.74
N SER A 307 -5.77 -15.17 0.43
CA SER A 307 -5.89 -13.91 1.17
C SER A 307 -7.31 -13.34 1.11
N PHE A 308 -7.96 -13.41 -0.05
CA PHE A 308 -9.35 -12.97 -0.24
C PHE A 308 -10.32 -13.69 0.72
N PHE A 309 -10.19 -15.00 0.88
CA PHE A 309 -11.03 -15.77 1.81
C PHE A 309 -10.60 -15.64 3.27
N ALA A 310 -9.31 -15.51 3.55
CA ALA A 310 -8.78 -15.39 4.90
C ALA A 310 -9.12 -14.04 5.55
N ALA A 311 -9.18 -12.94 4.80
CA ALA A 311 -9.42 -11.61 5.35
C ALA A 311 -10.82 -11.45 6.01
N PRO A 312 -11.95 -11.89 5.43
CA PRO A 312 -13.25 -11.87 6.12
C PRO A 312 -13.29 -12.79 7.36
N ILE A 313 -12.58 -13.91 7.32
CA ILE A 313 -12.45 -14.82 8.48
C ILE A 313 -11.71 -14.10 9.60
N ALA A 314 -10.59 -13.46 9.30
CA ALA A 314 -9.85 -12.64 10.26
C ALA A 314 -10.72 -11.53 10.88
N GLY A 315 -11.50 -10.84 10.03
CA GLY A 315 -12.46 -9.83 10.49
C GLY A 315 -13.48 -10.36 11.51
N ARG A 316 -13.99 -11.58 11.33
CA ARG A 316 -14.88 -12.24 12.29
C ARG A 316 -14.15 -12.70 13.55
N LEU A 317 -12.92 -13.16 13.41
CA LEU A 317 -12.10 -13.63 14.53
C LEU A 317 -11.72 -12.52 15.51
N ILE A 318 -11.69 -11.24 15.09
CA ILE A 318 -11.45 -10.09 15.97
C ILE A 318 -12.39 -10.06 17.17
N ALA A 319 -13.62 -10.57 17.01
CA ALA A 319 -14.59 -10.62 18.11
C ALA A 319 -14.30 -11.70 19.18
N HIS A 320 -13.45 -12.69 18.88
CA HIS A 320 -13.21 -13.88 19.70
C HIS A 320 -11.75 -14.09 20.07
N VAL A 321 -10.84 -13.57 19.26
CA VAL A 321 -9.38 -13.76 19.41
C VAL A 321 -8.72 -12.40 19.65
N PRO A 322 -7.81 -12.28 20.62
CA PRO A 322 -7.06 -11.05 20.83
C PRO A 322 -6.35 -10.59 19.56
N ILE A 323 -6.50 -9.33 19.18
CA ILE A 323 -5.95 -8.75 17.95
C ILE A 323 -4.43 -8.99 17.84
N ARG A 324 -3.69 -8.90 18.95
CA ARG A 324 -2.24 -9.18 18.99
C ARG A 324 -1.88 -10.58 18.47
N VAL A 325 -2.74 -11.57 18.74
CA VAL A 325 -2.52 -12.95 18.28
C VAL A 325 -2.73 -13.04 16.77
N LEU A 326 -3.78 -12.40 16.25
CA LEU A 326 -4.05 -12.38 14.80
C LEU A 326 -2.92 -11.69 14.03
N LEU A 327 -2.46 -10.53 14.50
CA LEU A 327 -1.35 -9.80 13.88
C LEU A 327 -0.03 -10.58 13.96
N GLY A 328 0.29 -11.11 15.14
CA GLY A 328 1.51 -11.89 15.35
C GLY A 328 1.53 -13.18 14.53
N THR A 329 0.43 -13.95 14.54
CA THR A 329 0.30 -15.17 13.74
C THR A 329 0.36 -14.87 12.25
N GLY A 330 -0.33 -13.82 11.78
CA GLY A 330 -0.32 -13.44 10.37
C GLY A 330 1.07 -13.06 9.87
N LEU A 331 1.82 -12.25 10.64
CA LEU A 331 3.21 -11.90 10.31
C LEU A 331 4.16 -13.10 10.41
N ALA A 332 3.98 -13.99 11.40
CA ALA A 332 4.77 -15.22 11.51
C ALA A 332 4.54 -16.16 10.32
N LEU A 333 3.28 -16.30 9.87
CA LEU A 333 2.97 -17.07 8.65
C LEU A 333 3.59 -16.41 7.41
N ASN A 334 3.64 -15.09 7.36
CA ASN A 334 4.30 -14.39 6.27
C ASN A 334 5.82 -14.62 6.26
N ALA A 335 6.45 -14.61 7.45
CA ALA A 335 7.86 -14.99 7.61
C ALA A 335 8.12 -16.42 7.16
N LEU A 336 7.28 -17.37 7.58
CA LEU A 336 7.36 -18.77 7.17
C LEU A 336 7.17 -18.93 5.65
N ALA A 337 6.24 -18.21 5.06
CA ALA A 337 6.00 -18.22 3.61
C ALA A 337 7.25 -17.78 2.84
N MET A 338 7.88 -16.68 3.24
CA MET A 338 9.12 -16.20 2.63
C MET A 338 10.27 -17.19 2.80
N TRP A 339 10.40 -17.77 3.97
CA TRP A 339 11.41 -18.80 4.22
C TRP A 339 11.19 -20.05 3.36
N LEU A 340 9.95 -20.50 3.15
CA LEU A 340 9.64 -21.60 2.24
C LEU A 340 9.96 -21.23 0.78
N MET A 341 9.62 -20.01 0.35
CA MET A 341 9.90 -19.54 -1.00
C MET A 341 11.41 -19.32 -1.25
N SER A 342 12.21 -19.07 -0.22
CA SER A 342 13.67 -18.93 -0.37
C SER A 342 14.37 -20.23 -0.83
N ARG A 343 13.70 -21.38 -0.79
CA ARG A 343 14.24 -22.68 -1.20
C ARG A 343 14.22 -22.94 -2.71
N VAL A 344 13.88 -21.94 -3.52
CA VAL A 344 13.93 -22.04 -4.98
C VAL A 344 15.36 -22.24 -5.48
N THR A 345 15.51 -22.98 -6.57
CA THR A 345 16.76 -23.22 -7.29
C THR A 345 16.61 -22.78 -8.74
N PRO A 346 17.69 -22.62 -9.52
CA PRO A 346 17.59 -22.27 -10.94
C PRO A 346 16.81 -23.29 -11.80
N SER A 347 16.72 -24.52 -11.33
CA SER A 347 16.01 -25.62 -12.00
C SER A 347 14.66 -25.95 -11.37
N SER A 348 14.24 -25.21 -10.32
CA SER A 348 12.96 -25.46 -9.65
C SER A 348 11.79 -25.18 -10.57
N HIS A 349 10.78 -26.03 -10.51
CA HIS A 349 9.47 -25.74 -11.07
C HIS A 349 8.75 -24.69 -10.20
N TRP A 350 7.88 -23.86 -10.79
CA TRP A 350 7.15 -22.81 -10.06
C TRP A 350 6.31 -23.32 -8.86
N THR A 351 5.92 -24.60 -8.89
CA THR A 351 5.13 -25.24 -7.82
C THR A 351 5.85 -25.30 -6.47
N VAL A 352 7.17 -25.14 -6.45
CA VAL A 352 7.95 -25.00 -5.20
C VAL A 352 7.53 -23.76 -4.41
N LEU A 353 7.04 -22.72 -5.09
CA LEU A 353 6.51 -21.51 -4.46
C LEU A 353 5.11 -21.68 -3.88
N LEU A 354 4.35 -22.69 -4.31
CA LEU A 354 2.94 -22.87 -3.98
C LEU A 354 2.65 -22.97 -2.47
N PRO A 355 3.39 -23.75 -1.66
CA PRO A 355 3.20 -23.76 -0.21
C PRO A 355 3.41 -22.36 0.42
N GLY A 356 4.44 -21.65 -0.03
CA GLY A 356 4.70 -20.26 0.40
C GLY A 356 3.56 -19.32 0.02
N PHE A 357 3.02 -19.42 -1.20
CA PHE A 357 1.88 -18.61 -1.63
C PHE A 357 0.62 -18.86 -0.81
N VAL A 358 0.30 -20.13 -0.50
CA VAL A 358 -0.88 -20.46 0.31
C VAL A 358 -0.70 -19.94 1.74
N ILE A 359 0.42 -20.22 2.38
CA ILE A 359 0.70 -19.77 3.76
C ILE A 359 0.78 -18.24 3.84
N GLY A 360 1.45 -17.59 2.88
CA GLY A 360 1.53 -16.14 2.79
C GLY A 360 0.15 -15.50 2.58
N GLY A 361 -0.70 -16.11 1.75
CA GLY A 361 -2.08 -15.66 1.56
C GLY A 361 -2.89 -15.66 2.86
N VAL A 362 -2.77 -16.73 3.66
CA VAL A 362 -3.39 -16.77 5.01
C VAL A 362 -2.81 -15.67 5.89
N GLY A 363 -1.48 -15.51 5.91
CA GLY A 363 -0.78 -14.49 6.70
C GLY A 363 -1.26 -13.08 6.38
N ILE A 364 -1.33 -12.73 5.10
CA ILE A 364 -1.82 -11.42 4.63
C ILE A 364 -3.27 -11.19 5.06
N GLY A 365 -4.13 -12.16 4.82
CA GLY A 365 -5.54 -12.08 5.19
C GLY A 365 -5.73 -11.87 6.69
N LEU A 366 -4.94 -12.57 7.52
CA LEU A 366 -4.98 -12.43 8.97
C LEU A 366 -4.48 -11.08 9.49
N VAL A 367 -3.61 -10.37 8.76
CA VAL A 367 -3.06 -9.07 9.18
C VAL A 367 -3.97 -7.91 8.80
N ASN A 368 -4.50 -7.85 7.59
CA ASN A 368 -5.10 -6.63 7.04
C ASN A 368 -6.29 -6.10 7.84
N ALA A 369 -7.28 -6.94 8.19
CA ALA A 369 -8.46 -6.53 8.93
C ALA A 369 -8.15 -6.17 10.41
N PRO A 370 -7.39 -6.97 11.18
CA PRO A 370 -6.98 -6.58 12.53
C PRO A 370 -6.10 -5.33 12.57
N LEU A 371 -5.21 -5.14 11.58
CA LEU A 371 -4.35 -3.95 11.50
C LEU A 371 -5.20 -2.68 11.29
N ALA A 372 -6.11 -2.70 10.32
CA ALA A 372 -7.04 -1.60 10.08
C ALA A 372 -7.88 -1.29 11.34
N THR A 373 -8.38 -2.35 12.01
CA THR A 373 -9.11 -2.20 13.27
C THR A 373 -8.24 -1.55 14.35
N THR A 374 -6.99 -2.01 14.53
CA THR A 374 -6.09 -1.46 15.54
C THR A 374 -5.79 0.01 15.28
N ALA A 375 -5.47 0.37 14.03
CA ALA A 375 -5.12 1.74 13.66
C ALA A 375 -6.21 2.75 14.06
N VAL A 376 -7.49 2.43 13.76
CA VAL A 376 -8.60 3.37 14.02
C VAL A 376 -9.25 3.19 15.40
N SER A 377 -9.09 2.05 16.09
CA SER A 377 -9.68 1.83 17.42
C SER A 377 -8.83 2.37 18.58
N THR A 378 -7.62 2.81 18.31
CA THR A 378 -6.74 3.46 19.30
C THR A 378 -6.97 4.96 19.41
N VAL A 379 -7.79 5.53 18.54
CA VAL A 379 -8.14 6.96 18.49
C VAL A 379 -9.65 7.15 18.66
N ARG A 380 -10.07 8.40 18.93
CA ARG A 380 -11.47 8.79 18.88
C ARG A 380 -11.96 8.69 17.42
N GLN A 381 -13.24 8.43 17.23
CA GLN A 381 -13.84 8.23 15.90
C GLN A 381 -13.68 9.46 14.99
N GLU A 382 -13.72 10.64 15.57
CA GLU A 382 -13.53 11.93 14.89
C GLU A 382 -12.15 12.04 14.22
N ARG A 383 -11.11 11.42 14.81
CA ARG A 383 -9.71 11.41 14.32
C ARG A 383 -9.34 10.15 13.53
N ALA A 384 -10.32 9.39 13.05
CA ALA A 384 -10.07 8.16 12.31
C ALA A 384 -9.37 8.40 10.95
N GLY A 385 -9.59 9.56 10.32
CA GLY A 385 -8.90 9.97 9.10
C GLY A 385 -7.40 10.14 9.32
N MET A 386 -7.00 10.88 10.36
CA MET A 386 -5.60 11.02 10.76
C MET A 386 -4.94 9.67 11.05
N ALA A 387 -5.58 8.81 11.85
CA ALA A 387 -5.03 7.49 12.20
C ALA A 387 -4.89 6.57 10.99
N SER A 388 -5.86 6.60 10.06
CA SER A 388 -5.79 5.90 8.78
C SER A 388 -4.64 6.43 7.92
N GLY A 389 -4.50 7.75 7.83
CA GLY A 389 -3.40 8.41 7.12
C GLY A 389 -2.05 7.98 7.65
N ILE A 390 -1.84 8.02 8.97
CA ILE A 390 -0.59 7.58 9.63
C ILE A 390 -0.31 6.11 9.28
N ASN A 391 -1.30 5.22 9.42
CA ASN A 391 -1.11 3.80 9.14
C ASN A 391 -0.71 3.55 7.68
N ASN A 392 -1.36 4.23 6.74
CA ASN A 392 -1.04 4.13 5.32
C ASN A 392 0.33 4.74 5.00
N THR A 393 0.73 5.84 5.66
CA THR A 393 2.09 6.40 5.53
C THR A 393 3.16 5.38 5.95
N PHE A 394 2.99 4.71 7.09
CA PHE A 394 3.93 3.66 7.51
C PHE A 394 3.95 2.46 6.55
N ARG A 395 2.81 2.11 5.94
CA ARG A 395 2.78 1.12 4.85
C ARG A 395 3.63 1.56 3.65
N GLN A 396 3.49 2.80 3.22
CA GLN A 396 4.23 3.32 2.05
C GLN A 396 5.72 3.46 2.33
N ILE A 397 6.09 3.97 3.52
CA ILE A 397 7.50 3.99 3.94
C ILE A 397 8.06 2.56 3.98
N GLY A 398 7.27 1.60 4.47
CA GLY A 398 7.64 0.18 4.47
C GLY A 398 7.90 -0.34 3.07
N ILE A 399 6.99 -0.07 2.11
CA ILE A 399 7.14 -0.48 0.70
C ILE A 399 8.43 0.12 0.12
N ALA A 400 8.61 1.44 0.22
CA ALA A 400 9.76 2.13 -0.33
C ALA A 400 11.08 1.63 0.29
N THR A 401 11.13 1.51 1.62
CA THR A 401 12.30 0.99 2.33
C THR A 401 12.59 -0.47 1.98
N GLY A 402 11.54 -1.30 1.89
CA GLY A 402 11.67 -2.72 1.54
C GLY A 402 12.24 -2.89 0.13
N ILE A 403 11.67 -2.20 -0.87
CA ILE A 403 12.16 -2.26 -2.25
C ILE A 403 13.60 -1.75 -2.33
N ALA A 404 13.90 -0.61 -1.68
CA ALA A 404 15.22 -0.01 -1.71
C ALA A 404 16.30 -0.88 -1.03
N ALA A 405 16.04 -1.32 0.21
CA ALA A 405 16.99 -2.09 0.99
C ALA A 405 17.20 -3.51 0.42
N LEU A 406 16.11 -4.22 0.10
CA LEU A 406 16.21 -5.55 -0.50
C LEU A 406 16.76 -5.46 -1.93
N GLY A 407 16.47 -4.36 -2.65
CA GLY A 407 17.07 -4.06 -3.94
C GLY A 407 18.56 -3.88 -3.90
N ALA A 408 19.08 -3.16 -2.92
CA ALA A 408 20.52 -3.00 -2.72
C ALA A 408 21.23 -4.34 -2.41
N ILE A 409 20.61 -5.17 -1.53
CA ILE A 409 21.12 -6.51 -1.21
C ILE A 409 21.13 -7.41 -2.46
N PHE A 410 20.06 -7.36 -3.24
CA PHE A 410 19.92 -8.13 -4.46
C PHE A 410 20.94 -7.71 -5.51
N ALA A 411 21.03 -6.40 -5.81
CA ALA A 411 21.96 -5.86 -6.81
C ALA A 411 23.44 -6.13 -6.49
N ALA A 412 23.81 -6.16 -5.20
CA ALA A 412 25.18 -6.48 -4.78
C ALA A 412 25.63 -7.91 -5.11
N LYS A 413 24.69 -8.83 -5.40
CA LYS A 413 24.98 -10.26 -5.60
C LYS A 413 24.63 -10.78 -6.99
N VAL A 414 23.81 -10.07 -7.72
CA VAL A 414 23.28 -10.53 -9.01
C VAL A 414 24.13 -10.05 -10.16
N ASP A 415 24.56 -10.97 -11.01
CA ASP A 415 25.21 -10.62 -12.28
C ASP A 415 24.16 -9.94 -13.19
N PRO A 416 24.41 -8.72 -13.70
CA PRO A 416 23.51 -8.02 -14.61
C PRO A 416 23.07 -8.86 -15.82
N ARG A 417 23.89 -9.81 -16.24
CA ARG A 417 23.57 -10.74 -17.35
C ARG A 417 22.39 -11.68 -17.02
N ALA A 418 22.02 -11.83 -15.73
CA ALA A 418 20.87 -12.63 -15.32
C ALA A 418 19.54 -12.13 -15.88
N PHE A 419 19.48 -10.87 -16.28
CA PHE A 419 18.29 -10.26 -16.89
C PHE A 419 18.23 -10.42 -18.41
N SER A 420 19.29 -10.96 -19.05
CA SER A 420 19.30 -11.18 -20.49
C SER A 420 18.62 -12.50 -20.87
N ALA A 421 18.01 -12.54 -22.07
CA ALA A 421 17.41 -13.77 -22.64
C ALA A 421 18.41 -14.93 -22.80
N HIS A 422 19.71 -14.61 -22.81
CA HIS A 422 20.81 -15.58 -22.97
C HIS A 422 21.61 -15.77 -21.67
N ALA A 423 20.97 -15.56 -20.50
CA ALA A 423 21.61 -15.76 -19.22
C ALA A 423 22.20 -17.17 -19.11
N ASN A 424 23.51 -17.26 -18.82
CA ASN A 424 24.17 -18.52 -18.58
C ASN A 424 23.81 -19.10 -17.21
N ALA A 425 24.21 -20.35 -16.93
CA ALA A 425 23.90 -21.03 -15.67
C ALA A 425 24.42 -20.28 -14.44
N ALA A 426 25.60 -19.66 -14.53
CA ALA A 426 26.18 -18.89 -13.43
C ALA A 426 25.37 -17.62 -13.12
N ALA A 427 24.93 -16.88 -14.14
CA ALA A 427 24.11 -15.70 -13.98
C ALA A 427 22.71 -16.06 -13.40
N ARG A 428 22.10 -17.16 -13.85
CA ARG A 428 20.85 -17.67 -13.25
C ARG A 428 21.03 -18.08 -11.78
N ALA A 429 22.14 -18.70 -11.45
CA ALA A 429 22.47 -19.07 -10.07
C ALA A 429 22.65 -17.82 -9.20
N SER A 430 23.37 -16.78 -9.67
CA SER A 430 23.53 -15.52 -8.93
C SER A 430 22.19 -14.85 -8.62
N PHE A 431 21.25 -14.85 -9.58
CA PHE A 431 19.90 -14.34 -9.37
C PHE A 431 19.17 -15.08 -8.25
N VAL A 432 19.21 -16.42 -8.28
CA VAL A 432 18.56 -17.25 -7.25
C VAL A 432 19.19 -17.06 -5.87
N HIS A 433 20.52 -16.91 -5.80
CA HIS A 433 21.20 -16.57 -4.55
C HIS A 433 20.77 -15.19 -4.02
N GLY A 434 20.71 -14.16 -4.88
CA GLY A 434 20.18 -12.86 -4.50
C GLY A 434 18.73 -12.93 -4.03
N LEU A 435 17.88 -13.68 -4.73
CA LEU A 435 16.49 -13.91 -4.34
C LEU A 435 16.37 -14.64 -2.99
N HIS A 436 17.21 -15.68 -2.74
CA HIS A 436 17.26 -16.36 -1.45
C HIS A 436 17.52 -15.38 -0.31
N ASP A 437 18.53 -14.54 -0.44
CA ASP A 437 18.94 -13.63 0.63
C ASP A 437 17.87 -12.59 0.94
N ILE A 438 17.26 -11.98 -0.09
CA ILE A 438 16.18 -10.99 0.14
C ILE A 438 14.94 -11.62 0.75
N LEU A 439 14.62 -12.88 0.41
CA LEU A 439 13.51 -13.61 1.02
C LEU A 439 13.80 -13.95 2.49
N ILE A 440 15.03 -14.29 2.83
CA ILE A 440 15.45 -14.50 4.23
C ILE A 440 15.40 -13.19 5.03
N VAL A 441 15.94 -12.09 4.48
CA VAL A 441 15.88 -10.78 5.15
C VAL A 441 14.41 -10.35 5.33
N GLY A 442 13.56 -10.50 4.31
CA GLY A 442 12.14 -10.23 4.40
C GLY A 442 11.44 -11.09 5.46
N ALA A 443 11.81 -12.38 5.56
CA ALA A 443 11.30 -13.28 6.60
C ALA A 443 11.70 -12.81 8.01
N VAL A 444 12.94 -12.36 8.20
CA VAL A 444 13.42 -11.81 9.48
C VAL A 444 12.65 -10.53 9.84
N VAL A 445 12.46 -9.61 8.89
CA VAL A 445 11.66 -8.37 9.10
C VAL A 445 10.23 -8.72 9.53
N ALA A 446 9.58 -9.66 8.83
CA ALA A 446 8.24 -10.10 9.18
C ALA A 446 8.19 -10.79 10.56
N ALA A 447 9.18 -11.63 10.91
CA ALA A 447 9.28 -12.28 12.21
C ALA A 447 9.50 -11.27 13.36
N CYS A 448 10.39 -10.29 13.18
CA CYS A 448 10.58 -9.20 14.14
C CYS A 448 9.28 -8.39 14.31
N GLY A 449 8.60 -8.07 13.20
CA GLY A 449 7.28 -7.44 13.22
C GLY A 449 6.25 -8.26 13.99
N ALA A 450 6.24 -9.60 13.85
CA ALA A 450 5.35 -10.50 14.59
C ALA A 450 5.58 -10.41 16.12
N VAL A 451 6.82 -10.47 16.54
CA VAL A 451 7.20 -10.35 17.98
C VAL A 451 6.77 -8.99 18.53
N LEU A 452 7.06 -7.91 17.82
CA LEU A 452 6.71 -6.55 18.24
C LEU A 452 5.20 -6.32 18.25
N ALA A 453 4.45 -6.87 17.28
CA ALA A 453 2.99 -6.80 17.29
C ALA A 453 2.40 -7.49 18.52
N VAL A 454 2.87 -8.68 18.89
CA VAL A 454 2.41 -9.41 20.08
C VAL A 454 2.76 -8.66 21.36
N ALA A 455 3.95 -8.05 21.43
CA ALA A 455 4.43 -7.34 22.62
C ALA A 455 3.71 -6.00 22.84
N LEU A 456 3.47 -5.25 21.78
CA LEU A 456 3.00 -3.87 21.83
C LEU A 456 1.47 -3.75 21.77
N VAL A 457 0.78 -4.60 20.98
CA VAL A 457 -0.67 -4.48 20.78
C VAL A 457 -1.40 -5.06 22.01
N ARG A 458 -1.80 -4.17 22.93
CA ARG A 458 -2.48 -4.54 24.18
C ARG A 458 -3.94 -4.12 24.13
N HIS A 459 -4.84 -4.99 24.59
CA HIS A 459 -6.29 -4.72 24.57
C HIS A 459 -6.70 -3.48 25.37
N ARG A 460 -5.97 -3.15 26.43
CA ARG A 460 -6.24 -1.98 27.29
C ARG A 460 -6.05 -0.62 26.62
N ASP A 461 -5.35 -0.59 25.48
CA ASP A 461 -5.02 0.66 24.76
C ASP A 461 -6.10 1.05 23.75
N PHE A 462 -7.11 0.20 23.54
CA PHE A 462 -8.24 0.51 22.67
C PHE A 462 -9.21 1.47 23.36
N VAL A 463 -9.63 2.51 22.64
CA VAL A 463 -10.67 3.43 23.11
C VAL A 463 -11.99 2.67 23.13
N ALA A 464 -12.59 2.50 24.30
CA ALA A 464 -13.90 1.88 24.42
C ALA A 464 -14.90 2.71 23.58
N SER A 465 -15.60 2.06 22.66
CA SER A 465 -16.73 2.65 21.95
C SER A 465 -17.89 2.77 22.95
N GLY A 466 -17.83 3.80 23.82
CA GLY A 466 -18.94 4.13 24.70
C GLY A 466 -20.16 4.53 23.86
N PRO A 467 -21.40 4.24 24.33
CA PRO A 467 -22.58 4.83 23.73
C PRO A 467 -22.43 6.35 23.82
N ALA A 468 -22.79 7.05 22.73
CA ALA A 468 -22.85 8.49 22.71
C ALA A 468 -23.59 8.95 23.99
N ARG A 469 -22.93 9.73 24.84
CA ARG A 469 -23.64 10.43 25.91
C ARG A 469 -24.62 11.34 25.19
N ASN A 470 -25.90 10.95 25.25
CA ASN A 470 -27.00 11.84 24.91
C ASN A 470 -26.81 13.08 25.78
N ALA A 471 -26.31 14.17 25.16
CA ALA A 471 -26.42 15.49 25.75
C ALA A 471 -27.90 15.81 25.81
N ALA A 472 -28.45 15.81 27.01
CA ALA A 472 -29.77 16.33 27.33
C ALA A 472 -29.75 17.85 27.22
#